data_fe44c403b3e4678580079355926fb869
#
_entry.id   fe44c403b3e4678580079355926fb869
#
_cell.length_a   1.000
_cell.length_b   1.000
_cell.length_c   1.000
_cell.angle_alpha   90.00
_cell.angle_beta   90.00
_cell.angle_gamma   90.00
#
_symmetry.space_group_name_H-M   'P 1'
#
loop_
_entity.id
_entity.type
_entity.pdbx_description
1 polymer ?
#
loop_
_entity_poly.entity_id
_entity_poly.type
_entity_poly.pdbx_seq_one_letter_code
_entity_poly.pdbx_strand_id
1 'polypeptide(L)'
;MEKFSILRKHTNVSHETLEKLIIYFELLSSWQKKMNLVSNSSLKNAEIRHFLDSAQLYAFCKNLNGNVIDFGSGAGFPGAVLSILGVSKIFLVESNRKKCNFLSALRKETNSSFNIVNSRIENLKFLNPSLIVSRALTSTKKLLFFSIDHMQKSKNIKSKNEALKNMPNLLFLKGKT
;
A
#
# COMPACT_ATOMS: atom_id res chain seq x y z
N MET A 1 23.47 -9.37 12.81
CA MET A 1 23.16 -8.14 12.02
C MET A 1 21.89 -7.54 12.54
N GLU A 2 21.91 -6.24 12.83
CA GLU A 2 20.75 -5.50 13.34
C GLU A 2 19.64 -5.51 12.27
N LYS A 3 18.41 -5.92 12.65
CA LYS A 3 17.26 -5.93 11.74
C LYS A 3 16.99 -4.51 11.23
N PHE A 4 16.71 -4.36 9.94
CA PHE A 4 16.40 -3.06 9.31
C PHE A 4 17.53 -2.01 9.34
N SER A 5 18.79 -2.46 9.34
CA SER A 5 19.95 -1.56 9.30
C SER A 5 20.03 -0.72 8.04
N ILE A 6 19.64 -1.28 6.89
CA ILE A 6 19.63 -0.58 5.60
C ILE A 6 18.52 0.48 5.59
N LEU A 7 17.33 0.13 6.02
CA LEU A 7 16.21 1.07 6.07
C LEU A 7 16.54 2.24 7.01
N ARG A 8 17.08 1.96 8.20
CA ARG A 8 17.53 2.98 9.16
C ARG A 8 18.57 3.93 8.57
N LYS A 9 19.50 3.41 7.76
CA LYS A 9 20.53 4.22 7.09
C LYS A 9 19.95 5.14 5.99
N HIS A 10 18.90 4.70 5.32
CA HIS A 10 18.31 5.41 4.17
C HIS A 10 17.05 6.22 4.52
N THR A 11 16.54 6.06 5.74
CA THR A 11 15.35 6.77 6.20
C THR A 11 15.61 7.35 7.59
N ASN A 12 15.16 8.57 7.80
CA ASN A 12 15.25 9.22 9.14
C ASN A 12 14.00 8.88 9.96
N VAL A 13 13.76 7.59 10.22
CA VAL A 13 12.60 7.13 10.99
C VAL A 13 12.89 7.11 12.50
N SER A 14 11.86 7.39 13.31
CA SER A 14 11.97 7.28 14.77
C SER A 14 12.17 5.82 15.21
N HIS A 15 12.66 5.63 16.43
CA HIS A 15 12.80 4.30 17.03
C HIS A 15 11.45 3.55 17.08
N GLU A 16 10.39 4.24 17.48
CA GLU A 16 9.01 3.70 17.49
C GLU A 16 8.54 3.23 16.11
N THR A 17 8.80 4.04 15.07
CA THR A 17 8.46 3.66 13.68
C THR A 17 9.24 2.41 13.25
N LEU A 18 10.52 2.33 13.61
CA LEU A 18 11.35 1.17 13.29
C LEU A 18 10.83 -0.09 13.99
N GLU A 19 10.46 0.00 15.27
CA GLU A 19 9.86 -1.11 16.02
C GLU A 19 8.58 -1.62 15.36
N LYS A 20 7.68 -0.73 14.91
CA LYS A 20 6.46 -1.11 14.17
C LYS A 20 6.79 -1.85 12.87
N LEU A 21 7.82 -1.43 12.15
CA LEU A 21 8.26 -2.11 10.92
C LEU A 21 8.88 -3.49 11.21
N ILE A 22 9.58 -3.66 12.35
CA ILE A 22 10.10 -4.95 12.81
C ILE A 22 8.93 -5.89 13.17
N ILE A 23 7.95 -5.41 13.94
CA ILE A 23 6.72 -6.16 14.27
C ILE A 23 6.03 -6.61 12.97
N TYR A 24 5.91 -5.71 11.98
CA TYR A 24 5.34 -6.05 10.68
C TYR A 24 6.09 -7.19 10.00
N PHE A 25 7.43 -7.13 9.96
CA PHE A 25 8.25 -8.18 9.34
C PHE A 25 8.10 -9.53 10.06
N GLU A 26 8.04 -9.54 11.39
CA GLU A 26 7.86 -10.75 12.18
C GLU A 26 6.48 -11.37 11.94
N LEU A 27 5.45 -10.54 11.92
CA LEU A 27 4.09 -10.98 11.59
C LEU A 27 4.01 -11.52 10.17
N LEU A 28 4.59 -10.81 9.18
CA LEU A 28 4.67 -11.26 7.79
C LEU A 28 5.34 -12.64 7.68
N SER A 29 6.48 -12.81 8.36
CA SER A 29 7.24 -14.06 8.37
C SER A 29 6.47 -15.22 9.00
N SER A 30 5.72 -14.95 10.07
CA SER A 30 4.87 -15.93 10.74
C SER A 30 3.68 -16.36 9.87
N TRP A 31 2.98 -15.39 9.25
CA TRP A 31 1.83 -15.70 8.40
C TRP A 31 2.23 -16.33 7.07
N GLN A 32 3.41 -16.00 6.53
CA GLN A 32 3.93 -16.59 5.30
C GLN A 32 4.02 -18.12 5.39
N LYS A 33 4.24 -18.69 6.58
CA LYS A 33 4.24 -20.15 6.81
C LYS A 33 2.87 -20.80 6.57
N LYS A 34 1.79 -20.02 6.67
CA LYS A 34 0.40 -20.48 6.55
C LYS A 34 -0.25 -20.10 5.23
N MET A 35 0.23 -19.02 4.60
CA MET A 35 -0.33 -18.52 3.35
C MET A 35 0.71 -17.68 2.58
N ASN A 36 0.68 -17.76 1.26
CA ASN A 36 1.60 -16.99 0.40
C ASN A 36 1.19 -15.51 0.38
N LEU A 37 1.86 -14.70 1.20
CA LEU A 37 1.72 -13.24 1.23
C LEU A 37 2.64 -12.56 0.22
N VAL A 38 3.88 -13.04 0.15
CA VAL A 38 4.94 -12.60 -0.77
C VAL A 38 5.70 -13.81 -1.31
N SER A 39 6.55 -13.64 -2.34
CA SER A 39 7.39 -14.75 -2.79
C SER A 39 8.48 -15.08 -1.75
N ASN A 40 8.86 -16.35 -1.63
CA ASN A 40 9.90 -16.77 -0.68
C ASN A 40 11.24 -16.09 -0.96
N SER A 41 11.58 -15.85 -2.22
CA SER A 41 12.79 -15.12 -2.61
C SER A 41 12.76 -13.65 -2.20
N SER A 42 11.59 -13.01 -2.27
CA SER A 42 11.44 -11.62 -1.85
C SER A 42 11.37 -11.46 -0.33
N LEU A 43 10.88 -12.47 0.40
CA LEU A 43 10.89 -12.47 1.86
C LEU A 43 12.31 -12.47 2.44
N LYS A 44 13.24 -13.23 1.83
CA LYS A 44 14.66 -13.25 2.24
C LYS A 44 15.30 -11.86 2.19
N ASN A 45 14.86 -11.02 1.26
CA ASN A 45 15.34 -9.65 1.06
C ASN A 45 14.24 -8.61 1.36
N ALA A 46 13.36 -8.90 2.33
CA ALA A 46 12.16 -8.11 2.57
C ALA A 46 12.47 -6.64 2.90
N GLU A 47 13.53 -6.39 3.69
CA GLU A 47 13.95 -5.04 4.06
C GLU A 47 14.10 -4.13 2.84
N ILE A 48 14.80 -4.58 1.80
CA ILE A 48 15.01 -3.82 0.58
C ILE A 48 13.79 -3.89 -0.33
N ARG A 49 13.36 -5.13 -0.66
CA ARG A 49 12.36 -5.40 -1.70
C ARG A 49 10.95 -4.95 -1.33
N HIS A 50 10.66 -4.80 -0.05
CA HIS A 50 9.32 -4.47 0.41
C HIS A 50 9.30 -3.20 1.24
N PHE A 51 10.08 -3.14 2.29
CA PHE A 51 10.02 -2.02 3.22
C PHE A 51 10.69 -0.77 2.65
N LEU A 52 11.92 -0.85 2.17
CA LEU A 52 12.62 0.30 1.59
C LEU A 52 11.95 0.77 0.30
N ASP A 53 11.59 -0.15 -0.61
CA ASP A 53 10.84 0.19 -1.83
C ASP A 53 9.54 0.94 -1.53
N SER A 54 8.82 0.53 -0.48
CA SER A 54 7.59 1.23 -0.06
C SER A 54 7.89 2.57 0.61
N ALA A 55 8.91 2.63 1.45
CA ALA A 55 9.30 3.84 2.17
C ALA A 55 9.73 4.99 1.24
N GLN A 56 10.29 4.69 0.06
CA GLN A 56 10.64 5.71 -0.95
C GLN A 56 9.43 6.55 -1.37
N LEU A 57 8.22 5.98 -1.35
CA LEU A 57 7.00 6.72 -1.71
C LEU A 57 6.59 7.74 -0.65
N TYR A 58 7.12 7.66 0.57
CA TYR A 58 6.77 8.56 1.66
C TYR A 58 7.02 10.04 1.29
N ALA A 59 8.10 10.33 0.56
CA ALA A 59 8.42 11.70 0.13
C ALA A 59 7.30 12.34 -0.71
N PHE A 60 6.56 11.53 -1.48
CA PHE A 60 5.43 11.98 -2.28
C PHE A 60 4.10 12.01 -1.52
N CYS A 61 4.05 11.41 -0.33
CA CYS A 61 2.80 11.24 0.44
C CYS A 61 2.73 12.10 1.70
N LYS A 62 3.87 12.47 2.30
CA LYS A 62 3.94 13.10 3.63
C LYS A 62 3.13 14.39 3.80
N ASN A 63 2.95 15.15 2.72
CA ASN A 63 2.22 16.42 2.73
C ASN A 63 0.85 16.33 2.03
N LEU A 64 0.38 15.12 1.70
CA LEU A 64 -0.90 14.96 1.03
C LEU A 64 -2.08 15.17 2.01
N ASN A 65 -2.95 16.07 1.63
CA ASN A 65 -4.17 16.38 2.39
C ASN A 65 -5.37 15.68 1.73
N GLY A 66 -5.40 14.34 1.75
CA GLY A 66 -6.48 13.57 1.13
C GLY A 66 -6.27 12.07 1.24
N ASN A 67 -7.16 11.30 0.61
CA ASN A 67 -7.13 9.86 0.70
C ASN A 67 -6.05 9.26 -0.20
N VAL A 68 -5.27 8.35 0.36
CA VAL A 68 -4.32 7.49 -0.37
C VAL A 68 -4.96 6.12 -0.51
N ILE A 69 -5.07 5.62 -1.73
CA ILE A 69 -5.66 4.30 -2.01
C ILE A 69 -4.59 3.37 -2.53
N ASP A 70 -4.39 2.25 -1.86
CA ASP A 70 -3.48 1.20 -2.29
C ASP A 70 -4.28 0.09 -3.02
N PHE A 71 -4.15 0.04 -4.34
CA PHE A 71 -4.85 -0.94 -5.17
C PHE A 71 -4.14 -2.29 -5.16
N GLY A 72 -4.83 -3.30 -4.62
CA GLY A 72 -4.31 -4.66 -4.51
C GLY A 72 -3.20 -4.76 -3.46
N SER A 73 -3.47 -4.28 -2.26
CA SER A 73 -2.48 -4.15 -1.18
C SER A 73 -1.76 -5.45 -0.80
N GLY A 74 -2.37 -6.60 -1.06
CA GLY A 74 -1.75 -7.90 -0.79
C GLY A 74 -1.34 -8.07 0.66
N ALA A 75 -0.03 -8.16 0.87
CA ALA A 75 0.57 -8.17 2.21
C ALA A 75 0.71 -6.76 2.85
N GLY A 76 0.10 -5.72 2.27
CA GLY A 76 0.10 -4.35 2.81
C GLY A 76 1.17 -3.43 2.21
N PHE A 77 1.78 -3.82 1.10
CA PHE A 77 2.81 -3.01 0.45
C PHE A 77 2.29 -2.30 -0.81
N PRO A 78 2.44 -0.97 -0.92
CA PRO A 78 3.20 -0.07 -0.03
C PRO A 78 2.38 0.52 1.12
N GLY A 79 1.04 0.45 1.11
CA GLY A 79 0.15 1.27 1.92
C GLY A 79 0.33 1.12 3.43
N ALA A 80 0.51 -0.10 3.98
CA ALA A 80 0.72 -0.28 5.41
C ALA A 80 2.06 0.31 5.88
N VAL A 81 3.12 0.21 5.07
CA VAL A 81 4.41 0.87 5.37
C VAL A 81 4.22 2.38 5.42
N LEU A 82 3.54 2.97 4.43
CA LEU A 82 3.26 4.40 4.40
C LEU A 82 2.46 4.87 5.62
N SER A 83 1.48 4.06 6.08
CA SER A 83 0.73 4.35 7.30
C SER A 83 1.62 4.34 8.54
N ILE A 84 2.51 3.35 8.67
CA ILE A 84 3.47 3.27 9.78
C ILE A 84 4.44 4.46 9.77
N LEU A 85 4.80 4.97 8.59
CA LEU A 85 5.61 6.17 8.41
C LEU A 85 4.86 7.48 8.69
N GLY A 86 3.57 7.43 9.00
CA GLY A 86 2.78 8.60 9.40
C GLY A 86 1.87 9.18 8.33
N VAL A 87 1.74 8.54 7.16
CA VAL A 87 0.74 8.96 6.17
C VAL A 87 -0.66 8.63 6.68
N SER A 88 -1.52 9.64 6.79
CA SER A 88 -2.91 9.50 7.24
C SER A 88 -3.84 9.10 6.09
N LYS A 89 -5.07 8.68 6.43
CA LYS A 89 -6.17 8.43 5.47
C LYS A 89 -5.82 7.42 4.36
N ILE A 90 -5.15 6.33 4.72
CA ILE A 90 -4.81 5.25 3.79
C ILE A 90 -5.91 4.19 3.76
N PHE A 91 -6.28 3.77 2.53
CA PHE A 91 -7.22 2.70 2.26
C PHE A 91 -6.50 1.57 1.53
N LEU A 92 -6.41 0.40 2.17
CA LEU A 92 -5.85 -0.81 1.60
C LEU A 92 -6.96 -1.61 0.95
N VAL A 93 -6.97 -1.67 -0.38
CA VAL A 93 -7.98 -2.41 -1.16
C VAL A 93 -7.44 -3.78 -1.50
N GLU A 94 -8.07 -4.83 -0.95
CA GLU A 94 -7.67 -6.22 -1.16
C GLU A 94 -8.90 -7.11 -1.29
N SER A 95 -8.95 -7.94 -2.33
CA SER A 95 -10.09 -8.82 -2.59
C SER A 95 -10.03 -10.13 -1.82
N ASN A 96 -8.85 -10.60 -1.46
CA ASN A 96 -8.66 -11.86 -0.75
C ASN A 96 -8.92 -11.69 0.75
N ARG A 97 -9.99 -12.32 1.25
CA ARG A 97 -10.38 -12.27 2.66
C ARG A 97 -9.29 -12.70 3.63
N LYS A 98 -8.51 -13.74 3.28
CA LYS A 98 -7.41 -14.21 4.15
C LYS A 98 -6.31 -13.16 4.28
N LYS A 99 -5.99 -12.43 3.18
CA LYS A 99 -5.04 -11.31 3.22
C LYS A 99 -5.61 -10.13 4.02
N CYS A 100 -6.90 -9.83 3.92
CA CYS A 100 -7.54 -8.83 4.78
C CYS A 100 -7.45 -9.18 6.27
N ASN A 101 -7.55 -10.46 6.63
CA ASN A 101 -7.35 -10.90 8.01
C ASN A 101 -5.91 -10.66 8.49
N PHE A 102 -4.91 -10.92 7.62
CA PHE A 102 -3.53 -10.55 7.91
C PHE A 102 -3.37 -9.04 8.13
N LEU A 103 -3.94 -8.21 7.23
CA LEU A 103 -3.89 -6.75 7.36
C LEU A 103 -4.58 -6.27 8.65
N SER A 104 -5.65 -6.93 9.08
CA SER A 104 -6.33 -6.61 10.35
C SER A 104 -5.44 -6.93 11.55
N ALA A 105 -4.75 -8.08 11.55
CA ALA A 105 -3.77 -8.41 12.57
C ALA A 105 -2.62 -7.40 12.57
N LEU A 106 -2.07 -7.10 11.39
CA LEU A 106 -1.00 -6.11 11.24
C LEU A 106 -1.39 -4.75 11.81
N ARG A 107 -2.58 -4.24 11.47
CA ARG A 107 -3.09 -2.96 11.98
C ARG A 107 -3.14 -2.94 13.50
N LYS A 108 -3.62 -4.03 14.10
CA LYS A 108 -3.71 -4.18 15.56
C LYS A 108 -2.33 -4.19 16.21
N GLU A 109 -1.42 -5.05 15.74
CA GLU A 109 -0.10 -5.25 16.35
C GLU A 109 0.80 -4.01 16.21
N THR A 110 0.66 -3.25 15.12
CA THR A 110 1.45 -2.02 14.88
C THR A 110 0.75 -0.75 15.34
N ASN A 111 -0.47 -0.85 15.87
CA ASN A 111 -1.33 0.29 16.20
C ASN A 111 -1.39 1.33 15.07
N SER A 112 -1.57 0.86 13.84
CA SER A 112 -1.61 1.70 12.64
C SER A 112 -3.04 2.12 12.28
N SER A 113 -3.20 3.25 11.59
CA SER A 113 -4.50 3.89 11.34
C SER A 113 -5.08 3.64 9.94
N PHE A 114 -4.52 2.74 9.12
CA PHE A 114 -5.04 2.46 7.78
C PHE A 114 -6.40 1.75 7.81
N ASN A 115 -7.20 1.99 6.78
CA ASN A 115 -8.48 1.34 6.56
C ASN A 115 -8.31 0.14 5.63
N ILE A 116 -9.04 -0.95 5.89
CA ILE A 116 -9.03 -2.15 5.07
C ILE A 116 -10.35 -2.23 4.33
N VAL A 117 -10.29 -2.33 2.99
CA VAL A 117 -11.47 -2.47 2.14
C VAL A 117 -11.40 -3.82 1.42
N ASN A 118 -12.20 -4.78 1.91
CA ASN A 118 -12.28 -6.10 1.27
C ASN A 118 -13.19 -6.02 0.03
N SER A 119 -12.61 -5.69 -1.11
CA SER A 119 -13.32 -5.53 -2.37
C SER A 119 -12.42 -5.80 -3.57
N ARG A 120 -13.01 -6.24 -4.68
CA ARG A 120 -12.39 -6.08 -6.00
C ARG A 120 -12.35 -4.61 -6.35
N ILE A 121 -11.31 -4.16 -7.09
CA ILE A 121 -11.14 -2.75 -7.47
C ILE A 121 -12.33 -2.29 -8.33
N GLU A 122 -12.81 -3.15 -9.21
CA GLU A 122 -13.94 -2.89 -10.09
C GLU A 122 -15.23 -2.57 -9.31
N ASN A 123 -15.39 -3.18 -8.13
CA ASN A 123 -16.57 -3.01 -7.25
C ASN A 123 -16.35 -1.99 -6.13
N LEU A 124 -15.18 -1.35 -6.09
CA LEU A 124 -14.85 -0.39 -5.06
C LEU A 124 -15.76 0.84 -5.16
N LYS A 125 -16.38 1.22 -4.05
CA LYS A 125 -17.11 2.51 -3.94
C LYS A 125 -16.12 3.66 -4.05
N PHE A 126 -16.59 4.80 -4.56
CA PHE A 126 -15.74 5.99 -4.71
C PHE A 126 -15.17 6.46 -3.35
N LEU A 127 -13.84 6.56 -3.27
CA LEU A 127 -13.11 6.93 -2.05
C LEU A 127 -12.43 8.31 -2.13
N ASN A 128 -12.73 9.11 -3.16
CA ASN A 128 -12.18 10.44 -3.37
C ASN A 128 -10.63 10.51 -3.20
N PRO A 129 -9.86 9.83 -4.06
CA PRO A 129 -8.42 9.74 -3.92
C PRO A 129 -7.70 11.04 -4.27
N SER A 130 -6.71 11.42 -3.48
CA SER A 130 -5.66 12.38 -3.86
C SER A 130 -4.43 11.68 -4.43
N LEU A 131 -4.26 10.41 -4.06
CA LEU A 131 -3.18 9.56 -4.57
C LEU A 131 -3.67 8.11 -4.68
N ILE A 132 -3.34 7.46 -5.78
CA ILE A 132 -3.47 6.01 -5.93
C ILE A 132 -2.06 5.41 -6.02
N VAL A 133 -1.79 4.46 -5.15
CA VAL A 133 -0.56 3.67 -5.18
C VAL A 133 -0.89 2.22 -5.54
N SER A 134 0.05 1.52 -6.13
CA SER A 134 -0.05 0.07 -6.36
C SER A 134 1.32 -0.54 -6.58
N ARG A 135 1.49 -1.81 -6.16
CA ARG A 135 2.71 -2.56 -6.37
C ARG A 135 2.41 -3.94 -6.97
N ALA A 136 3.03 -4.23 -8.13
CA ALA A 136 3.04 -5.55 -8.77
C ALA A 136 1.67 -6.22 -8.98
N LEU A 137 0.56 -5.45 -8.98
CA LEU A 137 -0.79 -6.00 -9.11
C LEU A 137 -1.07 -6.46 -10.54
N THR A 138 -0.81 -5.59 -11.54
CA THR A 138 -1.13 -5.86 -12.94
C THR A 138 -0.34 -4.91 -13.88
N SER A 139 -0.61 -4.92 -15.18
CA SER A 139 0.03 -4.01 -16.13
C SER A 139 -0.33 -2.54 -15.84
N THR A 140 0.58 -1.61 -16.18
CA THR A 140 0.35 -0.17 -16.01
C THR A 140 -0.92 0.31 -16.72
N LYS A 141 -1.16 -0.21 -17.94
CA LYS A 141 -2.38 0.09 -18.72
C LYS A 141 -3.64 -0.29 -17.94
N LYS A 142 -3.66 -1.46 -17.30
CA LYS A 142 -4.81 -1.92 -16.52
C LYS A 142 -4.98 -1.13 -15.22
N LEU A 143 -3.87 -0.73 -14.57
CA LEU A 143 -3.93 0.15 -13.40
C LEU A 143 -4.49 1.53 -13.74
N LEU A 144 -4.08 2.12 -14.87
CA LEU A 144 -4.66 3.36 -15.39
C LEU A 144 -6.15 3.22 -15.66
N PHE A 145 -6.55 2.13 -16.31
CA PHE A 145 -7.97 1.86 -16.55
C PHE A 145 -8.77 1.81 -15.25
N PHE A 146 -8.30 1.07 -14.23
CA PHE A 146 -8.96 1.01 -12.93
C PHE A 146 -9.01 2.37 -12.23
N SER A 147 -7.97 3.18 -12.37
CA SER A 147 -7.94 4.52 -11.78
C SER A 147 -8.98 5.44 -12.42
N ILE A 148 -9.10 5.42 -13.75
CA ILE A 148 -10.12 6.19 -14.49
C ILE A 148 -11.52 5.70 -14.12
N ASP A 149 -11.76 4.38 -14.13
CA ASP A 149 -13.04 3.77 -13.76
C ASP A 149 -13.45 4.16 -12.33
N HIS A 150 -12.50 4.15 -11.39
CA HIS A 150 -12.76 4.59 -10.03
C HIS A 150 -13.16 6.06 -9.97
N MET A 151 -12.51 6.94 -10.72
CA MET A 151 -12.86 8.36 -10.79
C MET A 151 -14.26 8.59 -11.38
N GLN A 152 -14.67 7.78 -12.38
CA GLN A 152 -16.01 7.87 -12.96
C GLN A 152 -17.14 7.52 -11.97
N LYS A 153 -16.84 6.86 -10.84
CA LYS A 153 -17.82 6.57 -9.78
C LYS A 153 -18.16 7.79 -8.92
N SER A 154 -17.44 8.89 -9.08
CA SER A 154 -17.77 10.15 -8.43
C SER A 154 -19.07 10.73 -8.99
N LYS A 155 -19.96 11.18 -8.11
CA LYS A 155 -21.19 11.87 -8.52
C LYS A 155 -20.94 13.17 -9.30
N ASN A 156 -19.76 13.77 -9.12
CA ASN A 156 -19.37 15.03 -9.73
C ASN A 156 -18.69 14.86 -11.10
N ILE A 157 -18.46 13.63 -11.55
CA ILE A 157 -17.78 13.34 -12.82
C ILE A 157 -18.76 12.67 -13.78
N LYS A 158 -19.10 13.39 -14.86
CA LYS A 158 -20.14 12.97 -15.82
C LYS A 158 -19.59 12.28 -17.07
N SER A 159 -18.28 12.37 -17.32
CA SER A 159 -17.65 11.80 -18.49
C SER A 159 -16.25 11.24 -18.21
N LYS A 160 -15.78 10.36 -19.12
CA LYS A 160 -14.41 9.83 -19.07
C LYS A 160 -13.35 10.94 -19.20
N ASN A 161 -13.61 11.93 -20.04
CA ASN A 161 -12.71 13.07 -20.23
C ASN A 161 -12.61 13.92 -18.96
N GLU A 162 -13.72 14.09 -18.25
CA GLU A 162 -13.74 14.76 -16.96
C GLU A 162 -13.03 13.95 -15.86
N ALA A 163 -13.19 12.62 -15.88
CA ALA A 163 -12.42 11.73 -15.00
C ALA A 163 -10.92 11.88 -15.24
N LEU A 164 -10.46 11.94 -16.48
CA LEU A 164 -9.05 12.13 -16.83
C LEU A 164 -8.51 13.50 -16.37
N LYS A 165 -9.29 14.56 -16.49
CA LYS A 165 -8.90 15.91 -16.02
C LYS A 165 -8.75 16.00 -14.49
N ASN A 166 -9.52 15.18 -13.76
CA ASN A 166 -9.54 15.15 -12.29
C ASN A 166 -8.78 13.96 -11.71
N MET A 167 -7.86 13.35 -12.48
CA MET A 167 -7.09 12.21 -12.00
C MET A 167 -6.24 12.58 -10.78
N PRO A 168 -6.22 11.72 -9.75
CA PRO A 168 -5.28 11.85 -8.64
C PRO A 168 -3.85 11.58 -9.12
N ASN A 169 -2.89 11.89 -8.28
CA ASN A 169 -1.52 11.41 -8.51
C ASN A 169 -1.49 9.87 -8.52
N LEU A 170 -0.65 9.28 -9.38
CA LEU A 170 -0.50 7.83 -9.51
C LEU A 170 0.96 7.44 -9.27
N LEU A 171 1.20 6.52 -8.34
CA LEU A 171 2.52 5.97 -8.04
C LEU A 171 2.50 4.45 -8.13
N PHE A 172 3.01 3.90 -9.21
CA PHE A 172 3.03 2.46 -9.44
C PHE A 172 4.45 1.91 -9.35
N LEU A 173 4.68 1.09 -8.31
CA LEU A 173 5.94 0.35 -8.18
C LEU A 173 5.92 -0.86 -9.08
N LYS A 174 6.87 -0.93 -10.01
CA LYS A 174 7.09 -2.05 -10.92
C LYS A 174 8.42 -2.75 -10.60
N GLY A 175 8.40 -4.07 -10.58
CA GLY A 175 9.64 -4.85 -10.58
C GLY A 175 10.43 -4.61 -11.88
N LYS A 176 11.74 -4.78 -11.83
CA LYS A 176 12.54 -4.90 -13.06
C LYS A 176 12.05 -6.15 -13.79
N THR A 177 11.65 -6.00 -15.06
CA THR A 177 11.41 -7.10 -16.00
C THR A 177 12.73 -7.75 -16.37
#